data_b96c076ddd826a5dc4bce56337707684
#
_entry.id   b96c076ddd826a5dc4bce56337707684
#
_cell.length_a   1.000
_cell.length_b   1.000
_cell.length_c   1.000
_cell.angle_alpha   90.00
_cell.angle_beta   90.00
_cell.angle_gamma   90.00
#
_symmetry.space_group_name_H-M   'P 1'
#
loop_
_entity.id
_entity.type
_entity.pdbx_description
1 polymer ?
#
loop_
_entity_poly.entity_id
_entity_poly.type
_entity_poly.pdbx_seq_one_letter_code
_entity_poly.pdbx_strand_id
1 'polypeptide(L)'
;MKLVFPGSFDPITEGHMEIIARAAAMAAQLYVVVEDNMQKKYHFTREQRIRMVKAAVAELGNVVVDTFDGLTVDYCRSVGADAIVRGLRNQTDYLYEKDIAAFNRELAGVETLFLLSTGAHAHISSSAVRELMKYNSDLTGYVPAAVRDIINENFDNA
;
A
#
# COMPACT_ATOMS: atom_id res chain seq x y z
N MET A 1 9.53 -16.36 5.94
CA MET A 1 8.31 -15.68 6.40
C MET A 1 7.58 -15.13 5.19
N LYS A 2 6.26 -15.32 5.11
CA LYS A 2 5.38 -14.72 4.13
C LYS A 2 4.62 -13.56 4.80
N LEU A 3 4.62 -12.40 4.17
CA LEU A 3 3.98 -11.19 4.69
C LEU A 3 2.91 -10.68 3.73
N VAL A 4 1.88 -10.03 4.27
CA VAL A 4 0.84 -9.34 3.51
C VAL A 4 0.88 -7.86 3.84
N PHE A 5 0.95 -7.01 2.83
CA PHE A 5 0.84 -5.56 2.95
C PHE A 5 -0.40 -5.07 2.21
N PRO A 6 -1.53 -4.92 2.92
CA PRO A 6 -2.77 -4.46 2.32
C PRO A 6 -2.82 -2.94 2.22
N GLY A 7 -3.48 -2.43 1.19
CA GLY A 7 -3.70 -1.00 1.06
C GLY A 7 -4.59 -0.63 -0.12
N SER A 8 -5.08 0.59 -0.12
CA SER A 8 -5.87 1.13 -1.25
C SER A 8 -5.00 1.57 -2.41
N PHE A 9 -3.81 2.13 -2.14
CA PHE A 9 -2.84 2.61 -3.13
C PHE A 9 -3.44 3.53 -4.20
N ASP A 10 -4.02 4.63 -3.77
CA ASP A 10 -4.79 5.55 -4.63
C ASP A 10 -4.19 6.99 -4.69
N PRO A 11 -3.02 7.14 -5.34
CA PRO A 11 -2.11 6.15 -5.89
C PRO A 11 -1.11 5.60 -4.87
N ILE A 12 -0.31 4.60 -5.27
CA ILE A 12 0.89 4.20 -4.54
C ILE A 12 1.90 5.35 -4.51
N THR A 13 2.61 5.53 -3.39
CA THR A 13 3.53 6.65 -3.15
C THR A 13 4.91 6.16 -2.72
N GLU A 14 5.91 7.06 -2.69
CA GLU A 14 7.23 6.75 -2.14
C GLU A 14 7.17 6.36 -0.66
N GLY A 15 6.20 6.88 0.09
CA GLY A 15 5.94 6.42 1.46
C GLY A 15 5.52 4.96 1.55
N HIS A 16 4.71 4.47 0.61
CA HIS A 16 4.38 3.05 0.52
C HIS A 16 5.60 2.23 0.09
N MET A 17 6.38 2.72 -0.89
CA MET A 17 7.55 2.01 -1.41
C MET A 17 8.62 1.81 -0.33
N GLU A 18 8.83 2.78 0.56
CA GLU A 18 9.73 2.62 1.71
C GLU A 18 9.34 1.41 2.57
N ILE A 19 8.05 1.29 2.92
CA ILE A 19 7.56 0.17 3.73
C ILE A 19 7.62 -1.15 2.95
N ILE A 20 7.20 -1.14 1.66
CA ILE A 20 7.25 -2.32 0.79
C ILE A 20 8.67 -2.86 0.65
N ALA A 21 9.65 -2.00 0.38
CA ALA A 21 11.05 -2.42 0.22
C ALA A 21 11.61 -3.05 1.50
N ARG A 22 11.32 -2.44 2.66
CA ARG A 22 11.76 -2.96 3.96
C ARG A 22 11.05 -4.27 4.33
N ALA A 23 9.76 -4.38 4.08
CA ALA A 23 9.00 -5.61 4.29
C ALA A 23 9.49 -6.73 3.36
N ALA A 24 9.74 -6.43 2.08
CA ALA A 24 10.29 -7.39 1.12
C ALA A 24 11.67 -7.91 1.54
N ALA A 25 12.53 -7.04 2.09
CA ALA A 25 13.85 -7.45 2.59
C ALA A 25 13.78 -8.42 3.79
N MET A 26 12.70 -8.42 4.56
CA MET A 26 12.49 -9.31 5.71
C MET A 26 11.73 -10.59 5.33
N ALA A 27 11.03 -10.60 4.21
CA ALA A 27 10.14 -11.68 3.80
C ALA A 27 10.80 -12.63 2.79
N ALA A 28 10.45 -13.91 2.84
CA ALA A 28 10.66 -14.82 1.72
C ALA A 28 9.72 -14.47 0.56
N GLN A 29 8.49 -14.03 0.87
CA GLN A 29 7.49 -13.56 -0.08
C GLN A 29 6.68 -12.45 0.57
N LEU A 30 6.50 -11.33 -0.14
CA LEU A 30 5.59 -10.24 0.25
C LEU A 30 4.43 -10.17 -0.74
N TYR A 31 3.21 -10.23 -0.23
CA TYR A 31 1.98 -9.98 -0.98
C TYR A 31 1.54 -8.53 -0.76
N VAL A 32 1.56 -7.72 -1.79
CA VAL A 32 0.99 -6.37 -1.78
C VAL A 32 -0.42 -6.46 -2.33
N VAL A 33 -1.42 -6.29 -1.46
CA VAL A 33 -2.83 -6.54 -1.79
C VAL A 33 -3.56 -5.22 -1.95
N VAL A 34 -4.06 -4.98 -3.16
CA VAL A 34 -4.87 -3.80 -3.47
C VAL A 34 -6.31 -4.07 -3.04
N GLU A 35 -6.75 -3.39 -1.99
CA GLU A 35 -8.07 -3.57 -1.40
C GLU A 35 -8.97 -2.35 -1.62
N ASP A 36 -10.28 -2.61 -1.72
CA ASP A 36 -11.29 -1.58 -1.70
C ASP A 36 -11.91 -1.44 -0.31
N ASN A 37 -11.91 -0.22 0.20
CA ASN A 37 -12.67 0.14 1.38
C ASN A 37 -14.01 0.73 0.95
N MET A 38 -15.11 0.07 1.31
CA MET A 38 -16.48 0.47 0.95
C MET A 38 -16.85 1.91 1.37
N GLN A 39 -16.12 2.49 2.32
CA GLN A 39 -16.35 3.86 2.81
C GLN A 39 -15.55 4.92 2.04
N LYS A 40 -14.70 4.51 1.06
CA LYS A 40 -13.84 5.43 0.32
C LYS A 40 -14.34 5.62 -1.11
N LYS A 41 -14.27 6.86 -1.60
CA LYS A 41 -14.25 7.18 -3.01
C LYS A 41 -12.81 7.14 -3.51
N TYR A 42 -12.56 6.42 -4.60
CA TYR A 42 -11.25 6.33 -5.21
C TYR A 42 -11.09 7.31 -6.38
N HIS A 43 -9.89 7.83 -6.53
CA HIS A 43 -9.51 8.65 -7.68
C HIS A 43 -9.23 7.78 -8.92
N PHE A 44 -8.56 6.66 -8.72
CA PHE A 44 -8.24 5.68 -9.76
C PHE A 44 -9.09 4.43 -9.64
N THR A 45 -9.40 3.81 -10.79
CA THR A 45 -10.05 2.50 -10.78
C THR A 45 -9.15 1.44 -10.12
N ARG A 46 -9.73 0.31 -9.71
CA ARG A 46 -8.97 -0.80 -9.13
C ARG A 46 -7.88 -1.29 -10.10
N GLU A 47 -8.21 -1.40 -11.38
CA GLU A 47 -7.28 -1.83 -12.44
C GLU A 47 -6.10 -0.85 -12.57
N GLN A 48 -6.38 0.45 -12.55
CA GLN A 48 -5.34 1.48 -12.60
C GLN A 48 -4.43 1.40 -11.37
N ARG A 49 -4.99 1.23 -10.18
CA ARG A 49 -4.22 1.10 -8.94
C ARG A 49 -3.34 -0.16 -8.94
N ILE A 50 -3.87 -1.30 -9.38
CA ILE A 50 -3.10 -2.55 -9.55
C ILE A 50 -1.97 -2.34 -10.55
N ARG A 51 -2.22 -1.69 -11.69
CA ARG A 51 -1.20 -1.38 -12.70
C ARG A 51 -0.07 -0.53 -12.12
N MET A 52 -0.42 0.51 -11.35
CA MET A 52 0.56 1.39 -10.68
C MET A 52 1.39 0.62 -9.65
N VAL A 53 0.76 -0.21 -8.81
CA VAL A 53 1.48 -1.01 -7.82
C VAL A 53 2.42 -1.99 -8.50
N LYS A 54 1.97 -2.71 -9.55
CA LYS A 54 2.83 -3.63 -10.32
C LYS A 54 4.03 -2.92 -10.92
N ALA A 55 3.83 -1.74 -11.50
CA ALA A 55 4.93 -0.95 -12.08
C ALA A 55 5.91 -0.47 -11.00
N ALA A 56 5.41 -0.05 -9.84
CA ALA A 56 6.24 0.43 -8.73
C ALA A 56 7.15 -0.65 -8.14
N VAL A 57 6.66 -1.89 -8.04
CA VAL A 57 7.39 -3.01 -7.41
C VAL A 57 8.08 -3.95 -8.39
N ALA A 58 8.12 -3.62 -9.68
CA ALA A 58 8.59 -4.51 -10.75
C ALA A 58 10.01 -5.07 -10.52
N GLU A 59 10.87 -4.33 -9.82
CA GLU A 59 12.25 -4.74 -9.53
C GLU A 59 12.39 -5.58 -8.24
N LEU A 60 11.30 -5.77 -7.50
CA LEU A 60 11.32 -6.55 -6.26
C LEU A 60 10.92 -8.01 -6.56
N GLY A 61 11.89 -8.89 -6.72
CA GLY A 61 11.70 -10.27 -7.20
C GLY A 61 10.87 -11.18 -6.29
N ASN A 62 10.65 -10.80 -5.03
CA ASN A 62 9.86 -11.54 -4.05
C ASN A 62 8.54 -10.86 -3.67
N VAL A 63 8.07 -9.90 -4.49
CA VAL A 63 6.79 -9.22 -4.28
C VAL A 63 5.75 -9.74 -5.27
N VAL A 64 4.60 -10.15 -4.76
CA VAL A 64 3.41 -10.49 -5.54
C VAL A 64 2.36 -9.42 -5.35
N VAL A 65 1.83 -8.87 -6.43
CA VAL A 65 0.72 -7.91 -6.39
C VAL A 65 -0.58 -8.63 -6.68
N ASP A 66 -1.52 -8.51 -5.76
CA ASP A 66 -2.82 -9.19 -5.84
C ASP A 66 -3.96 -8.25 -5.42
N THR A 67 -5.17 -8.73 -5.54
CA THR A 67 -6.39 -8.07 -5.06
C THR A 67 -7.29 -9.09 -4.39
N PHE A 68 -8.07 -8.66 -3.41
CA PHE A 68 -8.98 -9.53 -2.69
C PHE A 68 -10.26 -8.80 -2.29
N ASP A 69 -11.38 -9.48 -2.45
CA ASP A 69 -12.68 -9.00 -2.00
C ASP A 69 -13.07 -9.75 -0.73
N GLY A 70 -12.82 -9.16 0.42
CA GLY A 70 -13.09 -9.78 1.72
C GLY A 70 -12.21 -9.20 2.83
N LEU A 71 -12.12 -9.92 3.94
CA LEU A 71 -11.27 -9.51 5.05
C LEU A 71 -9.80 -9.84 4.75
N THR A 72 -8.90 -8.92 5.04
CA THR A 72 -7.44 -9.12 4.89
C THR A 72 -6.96 -10.41 5.56
N VAL A 73 -7.53 -10.78 6.71
CA VAL A 73 -7.18 -12.02 7.41
C VAL A 73 -7.57 -13.29 6.66
N ASP A 74 -8.63 -13.26 5.86
CA ASP A 74 -9.02 -14.40 5.01
C ASP A 74 -8.06 -14.55 3.84
N TYR A 75 -7.60 -13.43 3.27
CA TYR A 75 -6.50 -13.46 2.29
C TYR A 75 -5.23 -14.04 2.91
N CYS A 76 -4.84 -13.60 4.12
CA CYS A 76 -3.67 -14.14 4.83
C CYS A 76 -3.74 -15.66 4.99
N ARG A 77 -4.91 -16.19 5.35
CA ARG A 77 -5.13 -17.66 5.46
C ARG A 77 -4.98 -18.34 4.10
N SER A 78 -5.52 -17.75 3.03
CA SER A 78 -5.50 -18.36 1.69
C SER A 78 -4.09 -18.53 1.13
N VAL A 79 -3.17 -17.60 1.43
CA VAL A 79 -1.77 -17.65 0.97
C VAL A 79 -0.81 -18.22 2.00
N GLY A 80 -1.29 -18.54 3.20
CA GLY A 80 -0.49 -19.02 4.32
C GLY A 80 0.52 -17.97 4.78
N ALA A 81 0.05 -16.73 4.95
CA ALA A 81 0.88 -15.63 5.44
C ALA A 81 1.08 -15.70 6.96
N ASP A 82 2.28 -15.36 7.41
CA ASP A 82 2.66 -15.37 8.82
C ASP A 82 2.20 -14.10 9.55
N ALA A 83 2.17 -12.95 8.85
CA ALA A 83 1.76 -11.68 9.46
C ALA A 83 1.32 -10.66 8.40
N ILE A 84 0.55 -9.66 8.86
CA ILE A 84 0.24 -8.43 8.14
C ILE A 84 1.30 -7.38 8.47
N VAL A 85 1.72 -6.61 7.47
CA VAL A 85 2.61 -5.43 7.67
C VAL A 85 1.79 -4.16 7.51
N ARG A 86 2.03 -3.19 8.39
CA ARG A 86 1.45 -1.85 8.31
C ARG A 86 2.53 -0.80 8.54
N GLY A 87 2.50 0.28 7.76
CA GLY A 87 3.36 1.44 7.98
C GLY A 87 2.76 2.41 8.98
N LEU A 88 3.56 2.93 9.89
CA LEU A 88 3.14 3.98 10.84
C LEU A 88 3.97 5.23 10.61
N ARG A 89 3.32 6.36 10.36
CA ARG A 89 3.94 7.67 10.12
C ARG A 89 3.90 8.56 11.36
N ASN A 90 2.88 8.37 12.19
CA ASN A 90 2.61 9.21 13.35
C ASN A 90 1.74 8.49 14.40
N GLN A 91 1.50 9.16 15.50
CA GLN A 91 0.72 8.62 16.61
C GLN A 91 -0.76 8.34 16.23
N THR A 92 -1.33 9.14 15.33
CA THR A 92 -2.73 8.96 14.90
C THR A 92 -2.87 7.66 14.09
N ASP A 93 -1.91 7.35 13.20
CA ASP A 93 -1.86 6.07 12.49
C ASP A 93 -1.80 4.91 13.51
N TYR A 94 -0.95 5.02 14.54
CA TYR A 94 -0.83 3.98 15.56
C TYR A 94 -2.14 3.74 16.30
N LEU A 95 -2.83 4.78 16.74
CA LEU A 95 -4.08 4.63 17.48
C LEU A 95 -5.16 3.91 16.66
N TYR A 96 -5.21 4.14 15.37
CA TYR A 96 -6.12 3.47 14.46
C TYR A 96 -5.69 2.02 14.18
N GLU A 97 -4.43 1.83 13.81
CA GLU A 97 -3.91 0.53 13.36
C GLU A 97 -3.81 -0.50 14.50
N LYS A 98 -3.57 -0.08 15.76
CA LYS A 98 -3.52 -1.00 16.90
C LYS A 98 -4.86 -1.71 17.15
N ASP A 99 -5.98 -1.02 16.93
CA ASP A 99 -7.30 -1.59 17.13
C ASP A 99 -7.63 -2.59 16.01
N ILE A 100 -7.23 -2.28 14.76
CA ILE A 100 -7.34 -3.20 13.63
C ILE A 100 -6.46 -4.44 13.86
N ALA A 101 -5.24 -4.27 14.35
CA ALA A 101 -4.33 -5.38 14.64
C ALA A 101 -4.91 -6.30 15.72
N ALA A 102 -5.48 -5.75 16.79
CA ALA A 102 -6.15 -6.53 17.83
C ALA A 102 -7.32 -7.33 17.24
N PHE A 103 -8.12 -6.72 16.37
CA PHE A 103 -9.24 -7.36 15.71
C PHE A 103 -8.80 -8.49 14.77
N ASN A 104 -7.76 -8.27 13.97
CA ASN A 104 -7.19 -9.29 13.08
C ASN A 104 -6.67 -10.52 13.87
N ARG A 105 -6.03 -10.28 14.99
CA ARG A 105 -5.54 -11.33 15.87
C ARG A 105 -6.69 -12.12 16.51
N GLU A 106 -7.72 -11.45 16.98
CA GLU A 106 -8.91 -12.09 17.56
C GLU A 106 -9.64 -12.96 16.53
N LEU A 107 -9.85 -12.44 15.31
CA LEU A 107 -10.60 -13.14 14.26
C LEU A 107 -9.84 -14.33 13.67
N ALA A 108 -8.53 -14.25 13.56
CA ALA A 108 -7.77 -15.19 12.73
C ALA A 108 -6.45 -15.67 13.32
N GLY A 109 -6.03 -15.15 14.45
CA GLY A 109 -4.71 -15.42 15.03
C GLY A 109 -3.56 -14.82 14.21
N VAL A 110 -3.85 -13.88 13.28
CA VAL A 110 -2.84 -13.24 12.42
C VAL A 110 -2.27 -12.01 13.12
N GLU A 111 -0.94 -12.01 13.30
CA GLU A 111 -0.23 -10.86 13.90
C GLU A 111 -0.03 -9.73 12.90
N THR A 112 0.14 -8.51 13.42
CA THR A 112 0.46 -7.32 12.63
C THR A 112 1.82 -6.77 13.03
N LEU A 113 2.69 -6.61 12.06
CA LEU A 113 4.01 -5.99 12.21
C LEU A 113 3.93 -4.52 11.81
N PHE A 114 4.31 -3.63 12.71
CA PHE A 114 4.36 -2.21 12.44
C PHE A 114 5.77 -1.78 12.05
N LEU A 115 5.89 -1.15 10.86
CA LEU A 115 7.11 -0.51 10.41
C LEU A 115 6.95 1.00 10.51
N LEU A 116 7.83 1.64 11.27
CA LEU A 116 7.84 3.10 11.38
C LEU A 116 8.40 3.70 10.09
N SER A 117 7.67 4.62 9.47
CA SER A 117 8.17 5.41 8.34
C SER A 117 9.35 6.29 8.79
N THR A 118 10.36 6.40 7.94
CA THR A 118 11.47 7.32 8.19
C THR A 118 11.05 8.76 7.90
N GLY A 119 11.75 9.74 8.50
CA GLY A 119 11.40 11.15 8.40
C GLY A 119 11.32 11.69 6.97
N ALA A 120 12.06 11.10 6.02
CA ALA A 120 12.09 11.54 4.62
C ALA A 120 10.73 11.36 3.90
N HIS A 121 9.96 10.30 4.24
CA HIS A 121 8.71 9.95 3.56
C HIS A 121 7.47 9.99 4.46
N ALA A 122 7.62 10.31 5.75
CA ALA A 122 6.52 10.29 6.70
C ALA A 122 5.39 11.28 6.37
N HIS A 123 5.69 12.35 5.65
CA HIS A 123 4.71 13.35 5.21
C HIS A 123 4.00 12.99 3.89
N ILE A 124 4.47 11.96 3.18
CA ILE A 124 3.91 11.56 1.88
C ILE A 124 2.70 10.66 2.08
N SER A 125 1.54 11.10 1.63
CA SER A 125 0.30 10.33 1.63
C SER A 125 -0.36 10.36 0.25
N SER A 126 -1.19 9.36 -0.05
CA SER A 126 -2.00 9.39 -1.28
C SER A 126 -2.90 10.61 -1.35
N SER A 127 -3.43 11.07 -0.22
CA SER A 127 -4.26 12.30 -0.17
C SER A 127 -3.46 13.53 -0.56
N ALA A 128 -2.23 13.69 -0.07
CA ALA A 128 -1.36 14.79 -0.47
C ALA A 128 -1.02 14.72 -1.97
N VAL A 129 -0.75 13.52 -2.49
CA VAL A 129 -0.49 13.32 -3.94
C VAL A 129 -1.71 13.70 -4.77
N ARG A 130 -2.92 13.28 -4.39
CA ARG A 130 -4.14 13.68 -5.10
C ARG A 130 -4.38 15.19 -5.08
N GLU A 131 -4.03 15.86 -4.00
CA GLU A 131 -4.08 17.33 -3.93
C GLU A 131 -3.10 17.96 -4.93
N LEU A 132 -1.85 17.47 -4.99
CA LEU A 132 -0.87 17.93 -5.99
C LEU A 132 -1.37 17.71 -7.43
N MET A 133 -1.95 16.54 -7.71
CA MET A 133 -2.52 16.22 -9.02
C MET A 133 -3.63 17.20 -9.43
N LYS A 134 -4.52 17.54 -8.50
CA LYS A 134 -5.62 18.50 -8.74
C LYS A 134 -5.12 19.85 -9.23
N TYR A 135 -3.93 20.26 -8.84
CA TYR A 135 -3.32 21.53 -9.23
C TYR A 135 -2.21 21.36 -10.28
N ASN A 136 -2.11 20.21 -10.94
CA ASN A 136 -1.09 19.89 -11.94
C ASN A 136 0.34 20.15 -11.46
N SER A 137 0.60 19.90 -10.17
CA SER A 137 1.92 20.07 -9.55
C SER A 137 2.83 18.89 -9.88
N ASP A 138 4.16 19.13 -9.83
CA ASP A 138 5.15 18.07 -10.02
C ASP A 138 5.05 17.00 -8.93
N LEU A 139 5.00 15.73 -9.35
CA LEU A 139 4.91 14.56 -8.48
C LEU A 139 6.27 13.90 -8.23
N THR A 140 7.37 14.50 -8.70
CA THR A 140 8.73 13.96 -8.49
C THR A 140 9.05 13.86 -7.01
N GLY A 141 9.50 12.69 -6.56
CA GLY A 141 9.79 12.41 -5.15
C GLY A 141 8.58 12.04 -4.28
N TYR A 142 7.36 12.16 -4.81
CA TYR A 142 6.13 11.74 -4.11
C TYR A 142 5.63 10.38 -4.58
N VAL A 143 5.78 10.08 -5.87
CA VAL A 143 5.44 8.77 -6.45
C VAL A 143 6.60 8.24 -7.30
N PRO A 144 6.76 6.91 -7.44
CA PRO A 144 7.76 6.32 -8.31
C PRO A 144 7.63 6.81 -9.77
N ALA A 145 8.75 6.88 -10.50
CA ALA A 145 8.76 7.37 -11.88
C ALA A 145 7.77 6.60 -12.78
N ALA A 146 7.76 5.27 -12.71
CA ALA A 146 6.83 4.43 -13.48
C ALA A 146 5.35 4.72 -13.15
N VAL A 147 5.03 5.14 -11.93
CA VAL A 147 3.68 5.54 -11.52
C VAL A 147 3.33 6.91 -12.09
N ARG A 148 4.27 7.86 -12.12
CA ARG A 148 4.05 9.17 -12.76
C ARG A 148 3.71 9.03 -14.25
N ASP A 149 4.39 8.14 -14.95
CA ASP A 149 4.13 7.89 -16.38
C ASP A 149 2.69 7.38 -16.57
N ILE A 150 2.23 6.45 -15.75
CA ILE A 150 0.85 5.94 -15.79
C ILE A 150 -0.17 7.04 -15.44
N ILE A 151 0.13 7.90 -14.47
CA ILE A 151 -0.74 9.04 -14.12
C ILE A 151 -0.86 9.99 -15.30
N ASN A 152 0.25 10.35 -15.95
CA ASN A 152 0.27 11.26 -17.09
C ASN A 152 -0.51 10.70 -18.29
N GLU A 153 -0.39 9.39 -18.60
CA GLU A 153 -1.19 8.74 -19.66
C GLU A 153 -2.70 8.92 -19.44
N ASN A 154 -3.16 8.91 -18.17
CA ASN A 154 -4.58 9.07 -17.85
C ASN A 154 -5.06 10.52 -18.01
N PHE A 155 -4.19 11.52 -17.80
CA PHE A 155 -4.52 12.92 -18.01
C PHE A 155 -4.59 13.28 -19.50
N ASP A 156 -3.73 12.68 -20.33
CA ASP A 156 -3.70 12.92 -21.78
C ASP A 156 -4.90 12.31 -22.52
N ASN A 157 -5.59 11.34 -21.89
CA ASN A 157 -6.76 10.64 -22.47
C ASN A 157 -8.11 11.10 -21.87
N ALA A 158 -8.11 12.08 -20.98
CA ALA A 158 -9.30 12.66 -20.38
C ALA A 158 -9.66 14.02 -20.99
#